data_e17ef2b8cbefb60069617249577626cb
#
_entry.id   e17ef2b8cbefb60069617249577626cb
#
_cell.length_a   1.000
_cell.length_b   1.000
_cell.length_c   1.000
_cell.angle_alpha   90.00
_cell.angle_beta   90.00
_cell.angle_gamma   90.00
#
_symmetry.space_group_name_H-M   'P 1'
#
loop_
_entity.id
_entity.type
_entity.pdbx_description
1 polymer ?
#
loop_
_entity_poly.entity_id
_entity_poly.type
_entity_poly.pdbx_seq_one_letter_code
_entity_poly.pdbx_strand_id
1 'polypeptide(L)'
;DASVVEALVANRAYNPLIPDNLADPSVSKFGDTYYLYGTTDLDYGLGRAGTPVVWKSKDFVNWSFEGSHIRGFDWAKGYEYVNDKGEKKKGYFRYWAPGRVIEHDGKFYLYVTFVKPGDKMGTYVLVADRPEGPFRFTEGKGLFVSGEEVDSPAIIDDIDGEPFIDDDGTGYIFWRRRNAARLSADRLHLDGEPVTLKTARQGYSEGLSLIH
;
A
#
# COMPACT_ATOMS: atom_id res chain seq x y z
N ASP A 1 -10.97 9.97 17.17
CA ASP A 1 -11.89 9.43 18.17
C ASP A 1 -11.40 9.81 19.56
N ALA A 2 -12.24 10.47 20.39
CA ALA A 2 -11.88 10.95 21.73
C ALA A 2 -11.37 9.81 22.62
N SER A 3 -11.93 8.62 22.51
CA SER A 3 -11.54 7.44 23.29
C SER A 3 -10.11 6.98 22.99
N VAL A 4 -9.65 7.14 21.75
CA VAL A 4 -8.26 6.83 21.34
C VAL A 4 -7.30 7.85 21.94
N VAL A 5 -7.66 9.14 21.91
CA VAL A 5 -6.83 10.20 22.50
C VAL A 5 -6.71 10.01 24.02
N GLU A 6 -7.80 9.67 24.70
CA GLU A 6 -7.77 9.36 26.13
C GLU A 6 -6.88 8.15 26.44
N ALA A 7 -6.97 7.07 25.65
CA ALA A 7 -6.11 5.90 25.81
C ALA A 7 -4.63 6.22 25.60
N LEU A 8 -4.30 7.03 24.58
CA LEU A 8 -2.94 7.50 24.31
C LEU A 8 -2.37 8.31 25.47
N VAL A 9 -3.17 9.18 26.08
CA VAL A 9 -2.75 10.00 27.24
C VAL A 9 -2.62 9.14 28.49
N ALA A 10 -3.61 8.29 28.79
CA ALA A 10 -3.64 7.48 29.99
C ALA A 10 -2.53 6.42 30.03
N ASN A 11 -2.25 5.78 28.89
CA ASN A 11 -1.23 4.73 28.78
C ASN A 11 0.16 5.24 28.40
N ARG A 12 0.35 6.57 28.33
CA ARG A 12 1.62 7.17 27.95
C ARG A 12 2.19 6.57 26.67
N ALA A 13 1.37 6.56 25.61
CA ALA A 13 1.84 6.12 24.30
C ALA A 13 3.10 6.90 23.91
N TYR A 14 4.13 6.18 23.55
CA TYR A 14 5.41 6.78 23.19
C TYR A 14 5.48 6.93 21.66
N ASN A 15 6.21 7.94 21.22
CA ASN A 15 6.60 8.08 19.82
C ASN A 15 8.07 7.62 19.70
N PRO A 16 8.38 6.66 18.80
CA PRO A 16 7.49 6.02 17.84
C PRO A 16 6.56 4.96 18.47
N LEU A 17 5.37 4.79 17.91
CA LEU A 17 4.43 3.73 18.30
C LEU A 17 5.00 2.34 18.03
N ILE A 18 5.73 2.21 16.93
CA ILE A 18 6.44 0.99 16.52
C ILE A 18 7.89 1.37 16.31
N PRO A 19 8.84 0.81 17.09
CA PRO A 19 10.26 1.10 16.98
C PRO A 19 10.90 0.30 15.85
N ASP A 20 10.46 0.53 14.61
CA ASP A 20 10.95 -0.14 13.41
C ASP A 20 11.03 0.85 12.24
N ASN A 21 11.76 0.47 11.17
CA ASN A 21 11.80 1.23 9.93
C ASN A 21 10.49 1.06 9.17
N LEU A 22 9.53 1.90 9.47
CA LEU A 22 8.21 1.91 8.87
C LEU A 22 7.91 3.31 8.34
N ALA A 23 7.96 3.46 7.01
CA ALA A 23 7.57 4.70 6.34
C ALA A 23 6.13 4.58 5.79
N ASP A 24 5.56 5.70 5.36
CA ASP A 24 4.24 5.79 4.73
C ASP A 24 3.16 5.00 5.49
N PRO A 25 2.96 5.24 6.80
CA PRO A 25 2.04 4.43 7.59
C PRO A 25 0.58 4.62 7.14
N SER A 26 -0.10 3.51 6.91
CA SER A 26 -1.52 3.47 6.59
C SER A 26 -2.26 2.68 7.67
N VAL A 27 -3.32 3.26 8.24
CA VAL A 27 -4.12 2.63 9.28
C VAL A 27 -5.54 2.43 8.80
N SER A 28 -6.04 1.20 8.91
CA SER A 28 -7.43 0.85 8.68
C SER A 28 -8.04 0.28 9.96
N LYS A 29 -9.34 0.53 10.19
CA LYS A 29 -10.07 0.00 11.33
C LYS A 29 -11.20 -0.92 10.85
N PHE A 30 -11.20 -2.16 11.33
CA PHE A 30 -12.26 -3.12 11.07
C PHE A 30 -12.80 -3.66 12.40
N GLY A 31 -14.09 -3.45 12.63
CA GLY A 31 -14.69 -3.74 13.93
C GLY A 31 -14.03 -2.90 15.03
N ASP A 32 -13.50 -3.58 16.03
CA ASP A 32 -12.81 -2.97 17.19
C ASP A 32 -11.27 -2.94 17.05
N THR A 33 -10.73 -3.33 15.89
CA THR A 33 -9.30 -3.56 15.70
C THR A 33 -8.73 -2.61 14.63
N TYR A 34 -7.60 -1.99 14.94
CA TYR A 34 -6.79 -1.19 14.04
C TYR A 34 -5.69 -2.06 13.43
N TYR A 35 -5.42 -1.84 12.14
CA TYR A 35 -4.37 -2.51 11.38
C TYR A 35 -3.45 -1.48 10.78
N LEU A 36 -2.16 -1.62 11.03
CA LEU A 36 -1.13 -0.71 10.54
C LEU A 36 -0.26 -1.43 9.51
N TYR A 37 -0.20 -0.83 8.34
CA TYR A 37 0.66 -1.21 7.22
C TYR A 37 1.65 -0.08 6.94
N GLY A 38 2.75 -0.37 6.28
CA GLY A 38 3.70 0.68 5.90
C GLY A 38 4.79 0.15 5.00
N THR A 39 5.52 1.06 4.41
CA THR A 39 6.74 0.78 3.67
C THR A 39 7.81 0.26 4.63
N THR A 40 8.39 -0.89 4.30
CA THR A 40 9.48 -1.48 5.07
C THR A 40 10.78 -1.40 4.26
N ASP A 41 11.63 -0.45 4.59
CA ASP A 41 12.93 -0.28 3.95
C ASP A 41 14.03 -0.99 4.75
N LEU A 42 14.91 -1.74 4.06
CA LEU A 42 16.06 -2.41 4.70
C LEU A 42 17.26 -1.49 4.85
N ASP A 43 17.33 -0.43 4.06
CA ASP A 43 18.39 0.56 4.13
C ASP A 43 17.84 1.96 3.84
N TYR A 44 18.57 2.98 4.27
CA TYR A 44 18.20 4.39 4.06
C TYR A 44 18.32 4.86 2.60
N GLY A 45 18.75 3.97 1.69
CA GLY A 45 18.97 4.30 0.29
C GLY A 45 17.79 4.05 -0.62
N LEU A 46 16.64 3.60 -0.10
CA LEU A 46 15.44 3.23 -0.87
C LEU A 46 15.70 2.15 -1.94
N GLY A 47 16.88 1.55 -1.93
CA GLY A 47 17.29 0.56 -2.93
C GLY A 47 16.76 -0.85 -2.70
N ARG A 48 16.34 -1.15 -1.47
CA ARG A 48 15.87 -2.47 -1.04
C ARG A 48 14.70 -2.35 -0.10
N ALA A 49 13.75 -3.26 -0.21
CA ALA A 49 12.63 -3.36 0.71
C ALA A 49 12.83 -4.49 1.71
N GLY A 50 12.29 -4.32 2.89
CA GLY A 50 12.02 -5.40 3.82
C GLY A 50 10.78 -6.19 3.41
N THR A 51 10.50 -7.25 4.15
CA THR A 51 9.25 -8.00 4.01
C THR A 51 8.08 -7.12 4.43
N PRO A 52 7.03 -6.97 3.61
CA PRO A 52 5.83 -6.23 4.00
C PRO A 52 5.17 -6.88 5.21
N VAL A 53 4.96 -6.10 6.27
CA VAL A 53 4.44 -6.59 7.55
C VAL A 53 3.20 -5.81 7.98
N VAL A 54 2.40 -6.40 8.85
CA VAL A 54 1.22 -5.77 9.43
C VAL A 54 1.25 -5.91 10.95
N TRP A 55 0.80 -4.85 11.60
CA TRP A 55 0.60 -4.75 13.03
C TRP A 55 -0.87 -4.52 13.33
N LYS A 56 -1.35 -4.97 14.48
CA LYS A 56 -2.71 -4.68 14.91
C LYS A 56 -2.79 -4.23 16.37
N SER A 57 -3.84 -3.47 16.66
CA SER A 57 -4.12 -2.96 18.01
C SER A 57 -5.62 -2.80 18.23
N LYS A 58 -6.06 -2.98 19.47
CA LYS A 58 -7.45 -2.68 19.89
C LYS A 58 -7.58 -1.30 20.52
N ASP A 59 -6.48 -0.72 20.99
CA ASP A 59 -6.45 0.51 21.77
C ASP A 59 -5.57 1.61 21.18
N PHE A 60 -4.95 1.34 20.01
CA PHE A 60 -3.99 2.22 19.33
C PHE A 60 -2.69 2.48 20.13
N VAL A 61 -2.49 1.78 21.22
CA VAL A 61 -1.34 1.90 22.13
C VAL A 61 -0.51 0.63 22.13
N ASN A 62 -1.16 -0.50 22.35
CA ASN A 62 -0.53 -1.81 22.40
C ASN A 62 -0.66 -2.48 21.02
N TRP A 63 0.47 -2.60 20.32
CA TRP A 63 0.53 -3.17 18.98
C TRP A 63 1.12 -4.57 19.01
N SER A 64 0.47 -5.51 18.35
CA SER A 64 0.98 -6.86 18.12
C SER A 64 1.44 -7.02 16.68
N PHE A 65 2.59 -7.65 16.51
CA PHE A 65 3.15 -8.01 15.21
C PHE A 65 2.46 -9.25 14.65
N GLU A 66 1.88 -9.14 13.47
CA GLU A 66 1.13 -10.23 12.83
C GLU A 66 1.91 -10.93 11.71
N GLY A 67 3.10 -10.44 11.42
CA GLY A 67 3.97 -11.01 10.39
C GLY A 67 3.72 -10.45 8.99
N SER A 68 4.19 -11.21 7.99
CA SER A 68 4.06 -10.79 6.58
C SER A 68 2.64 -10.95 6.08
N HIS A 69 2.11 -9.88 5.49
CA HIS A 69 0.79 -9.89 4.84
C HIS A 69 0.86 -10.20 3.33
N ILE A 70 2.06 -10.30 2.75
CA ILE A 70 2.29 -10.80 1.39
C ILE A 70 3.32 -11.93 1.49
N ARG A 71 2.89 -13.16 1.22
CA ARG A 71 3.68 -14.35 1.43
C ARG A 71 4.20 -14.94 0.11
N GLY A 72 5.28 -15.74 0.21
CA GLY A 72 5.80 -16.51 -0.91
C GLY A 72 6.71 -15.73 -1.86
N PHE A 73 7.17 -14.54 -1.44
CA PHE A 73 8.09 -13.71 -2.20
C PHE A 73 9.38 -13.44 -1.41
N ASP A 74 10.53 -13.58 -2.07
CA ASP A 74 11.85 -13.26 -1.50
C ASP A 74 12.26 -11.83 -1.86
N TRP A 75 11.97 -10.90 -0.97
CA TRP A 75 12.28 -9.47 -1.11
C TRP A 75 13.79 -9.18 -1.13
N ALA A 76 14.61 -10.09 -0.62
CA ALA A 76 16.06 -9.96 -0.61
C ALA A 76 16.71 -10.39 -1.92
N LYS A 77 15.98 -11.10 -2.77
CA LYS A 77 16.48 -11.58 -4.05
C LYS A 77 16.67 -10.43 -5.03
N GLY A 78 17.86 -10.33 -5.60
CA GLY A 78 18.13 -9.40 -6.70
C GLY A 78 17.88 -10.02 -8.06
N TYR A 79 17.40 -9.19 -8.98
CA TYR A 79 17.03 -9.55 -10.35
C TYR A 79 17.86 -8.76 -11.35
N GLU A 80 18.30 -9.40 -12.43
CA GLU A 80 18.97 -8.71 -13.53
C GLU A 80 17.95 -7.97 -14.40
N TYR A 81 18.30 -6.76 -14.82
CA TYR A 81 17.54 -5.98 -15.80
C TYR A 81 18.49 -5.22 -16.70
N VAL A 82 17.99 -4.76 -17.84
CA VAL A 82 18.73 -3.89 -18.77
C VAL A 82 18.21 -2.48 -18.60
N ASN A 83 19.09 -1.53 -18.29
CA ASN A 83 18.71 -0.12 -18.17
C ASN A 83 18.54 0.56 -19.55
N ASP A 84 18.12 1.82 -19.57
CA ASP A 84 17.89 2.60 -20.79
C ASP A 84 19.15 2.79 -21.65
N LYS A 85 20.34 2.55 -21.08
CA LYS A 85 21.62 2.60 -21.79
C LYS A 85 22.05 1.23 -22.36
N GLY A 86 21.22 0.19 -22.23
CA GLY A 86 21.53 -1.15 -22.65
C GLY A 86 22.50 -1.91 -21.72
N GLU A 87 22.77 -1.40 -20.51
CA GLU A 87 23.67 -2.02 -19.55
C GLU A 87 22.93 -3.00 -18.65
N LYS A 88 23.52 -4.17 -18.40
CA LYS A 88 23.01 -5.12 -17.39
C LYS A 88 23.27 -4.59 -16.00
N LYS A 89 22.20 -4.52 -15.21
CA LYS A 89 22.21 -4.08 -13.81
C LYS A 89 21.49 -5.10 -12.95
N LYS A 90 21.66 -5.00 -11.64
CA LYS A 90 20.93 -5.77 -10.63
C LYS A 90 20.10 -4.83 -9.79
N GLY A 91 18.83 -5.13 -9.63
CA GLY A 91 17.89 -4.37 -8.80
C GLY A 91 17.02 -5.30 -7.97
N TYR A 92 16.20 -4.70 -7.12
CA TYR A 92 15.32 -5.41 -6.21
C TYR A 92 13.89 -4.93 -6.41
N PHE A 93 12.93 -5.82 -6.17
CA PHE A 93 11.55 -5.39 -6.00
C PHE A 93 11.40 -4.67 -4.66
N ARG A 94 10.55 -3.64 -4.64
CA ARG A 94 10.25 -2.87 -3.43
C ARG A 94 8.75 -2.73 -3.27
N TYR A 95 8.31 -2.73 -2.03
CA TYR A 95 6.95 -2.52 -1.60
C TYR A 95 6.89 -1.15 -0.93
N TRP A 96 6.12 -0.22 -1.50
CA TRP A 96 6.04 1.16 -1.05
C TRP A 96 4.61 1.60 -0.84
N ALA A 97 4.43 2.55 0.09
CA ALA A 97 3.23 3.35 0.32
C ALA A 97 1.93 2.54 0.13
N PRO A 98 1.63 1.59 1.04
CA PRO A 98 0.33 0.96 1.04
C PRO A 98 -0.74 2.02 1.31
N GLY A 99 -1.75 2.09 0.44
CA GLY A 99 -2.95 2.84 0.69
C GLY A 99 -3.78 2.21 1.81
N ARG A 100 -4.85 2.88 2.20
CA ARG A 100 -5.81 2.33 3.16
C ARG A 100 -6.37 1.00 2.65
N VAL A 101 -6.37 -0.02 3.50
CA VAL A 101 -7.12 -1.24 3.21
C VAL A 101 -8.61 -0.94 3.36
N ILE A 102 -9.40 -1.31 2.37
CA ILE A 102 -10.86 -1.20 2.40
C ILE A 102 -11.50 -2.59 2.46
N GLU A 103 -12.67 -2.67 3.08
CA GLU A 103 -13.52 -3.86 3.05
C GLU A 103 -14.61 -3.70 1.99
N HIS A 104 -14.81 -4.74 1.18
CA HIS A 104 -15.89 -4.80 0.21
C HIS A 104 -16.30 -6.26 0.00
N ASP A 105 -17.61 -6.55 0.10
CA ASP A 105 -18.20 -7.89 -0.04
C ASP A 105 -17.48 -8.98 0.79
N GLY A 106 -17.12 -8.64 2.04
CA GLY A 106 -16.45 -9.55 2.96
C GLY A 106 -15.00 -9.88 2.60
N LYS A 107 -14.39 -9.12 1.70
CA LYS A 107 -12.98 -9.20 1.32
C LYS A 107 -12.26 -7.90 1.66
N PHE A 108 -10.96 -7.97 1.78
CA PHE A 108 -10.09 -6.84 2.10
C PHE A 108 -9.19 -6.54 0.89
N TYR A 109 -9.18 -5.28 0.47
CA TYR A 109 -8.47 -4.80 -0.71
C TYR A 109 -7.34 -3.88 -0.29
N LEU A 110 -6.12 -4.24 -0.64
CA LEU A 110 -4.91 -3.46 -0.40
C LEU A 110 -4.43 -2.87 -1.74
N TYR A 111 -4.35 -1.55 -1.80
CA TYR A 111 -3.73 -0.83 -2.91
C TYR A 111 -2.31 -0.46 -2.51
N VAL A 112 -1.34 -0.84 -3.31
CA VAL A 112 0.06 -0.67 -2.93
C VAL A 112 0.95 -0.45 -4.15
N THR A 113 1.97 0.37 -3.97
CA THR A 113 3.00 0.58 -4.99
C THR A 113 4.01 -0.57 -4.96
N PHE A 114 4.20 -1.23 -6.10
CA PHE A 114 5.37 -2.05 -6.34
C PHE A 114 6.34 -1.32 -7.26
N VAL A 115 7.61 -1.35 -6.87
CA VAL A 115 8.71 -0.87 -7.70
C VAL A 115 9.48 -2.08 -8.19
N LYS A 116 9.55 -2.24 -9.50
CA LYS A 116 10.28 -3.32 -10.15
C LYS A 116 11.76 -2.96 -10.33
N PRO A 117 12.67 -3.92 -10.50
CA PRO A 117 14.02 -3.65 -10.95
C PRO A 117 14.05 -2.70 -12.16
N GLY A 118 14.89 -1.66 -12.11
CA GLY A 118 14.90 -0.60 -13.11
C GLY A 118 13.93 0.56 -12.83
N ASP A 119 13.44 0.66 -11.60
CA ASP A 119 12.60 1.76 -11.09
C ASP A 119 11.26 1.95 -11.84
N LYS A 120 10.76 0.89 -12.45
CA LYS A 120 9.41 0.87 -13.01
C LYS A 120 8.40 0.70 -11.89
N MET A 121 7.48 1.66 -11.76
CA MET A 121 6.53 1.75 -10.64
C MET A 121 5.10 1.55 -11.12
N GLY A 122 4.25 1.06 -10.25
CA GLY A 122 2.81 1.00 -10.45
C GLY A 122 2.08 0.71 -9.15
N THR A 123 0.86 1.19 -9.05
CA THR A 123 -0.07 0.82 -7.98
C THR A 123 -0.85 -0.43 -8.39
N TYR A 124 -0.89 -1.40 -7.52
CA TYR A 124 -1.56 -2.69 -7.71
C TYR A 124 -2.62 -2.88 -6.63
N VAL A 125 -3.62 -3.68 -6.93
CA VAL A 125 -4.62 -4.10 -5.95
C VAL A 125 -4.48 -5.58 -5.63
N LEU A 126 -4.44 -5.91 -4.36
CA LEU A 126 -4.38 -7.28 -3.84
C LEU A 126 -5.56 -7.51 -2.92
N VAL A 127 -6.03 -8.74 -2.85
CA VAL A 127 -7.21 -9.11 -2.07
C VAL A 127 -6.88 -10.21 -1.05
N ALA A 128 -7.51 -10.13 0.10
CA ALA A 128 -7.42 -11.12 1.17
C ALA A 128 -8.78 -11.42 1.80
N ASP A 129 -8.88 -12.54 2.50
CA ASP A 129 -10.06 -12.92 3.29
C ASP A 129 -10.04 -12.30 4.70
N ARG A 130 -8.91 -11.71 5.10
CA ARG A 130 -8.71 -11.09 6.42
C ARG A 130 -7.78 -9.89 6.32
N PRO A 131 -7.91 -8.90 7.21
CA PRO A 131 -7.06 -7.71 7.19
C PRO A 131 -5.57 -8.03 7.32
N GLU A 132 -5.21 -9.08 8.05
CA GLU A 132 -3.81 -9.51 8.20
C GLU A 132 -3.26 -10.18 6.94
N GLY A 133 -4.08 -10.39 5.91
CA GLY A 133 -3.71 -11.14 4.73
C GLY A 133 -3.83 -12.67 4.89
N PRO A 134 -3.14 -13.48 4.08
CA PRO A 134 -2.23 -13.03 3.03
C PRO A 134 -2.96 -12.40 1.85
N PHE A 135 -2.50 -11.23 1.44
CA PHE A 135 -2.99 -10.57 0.24
C PHE A 135 -2.42 -11.21 -1.03
N ARG A 136 -3.24 -11.31 -2.07
CA ARG A 136 -2.90 -11.96 -3.34
C ARG A 136 -3.48 -11.18 -4.51
N PHE A 137 -2.81 -11.23 -5.65
CA PHE A 137 -3.41 -10.77 -6.89
C PHE A 137 -4.60 -11.65 -7.26
N THR A 138 -5.65 -11.05 -7.79
CA THR A 138 -6.83 -11.73 -8.31
C THR A 138 -6.69 -12.06 -9.78
N GLU A 139 -5.83 -11.33 -10.50
CA GLU A 139 -5.54 -11.48 -11.91
C GLU A 139 -4.06 -11.76 -12.14
N GLY A 140 -3.76 -12.46 -13.25
CA GLY A 140 -2.39 -12.84 -13.59
C GLY A 140 -1.90 -14.08 -12.84
N LYS A 141 -0.61 -14.38 -12.98
CA LYS A 141 0.02 -15.57 -12.39
C LYS A 141 0.52 -15.39 -10.95
N GLY A 142 0.22 -14.27 -10.34
CA GLY A 142 0.65 -13.95 -8.99
C GLY A 142 1.86 -13.07 -8.93
N LEU A 143 2.45 -12.95 -7.73
CA LEU A 143 3.35 -11.87 -7.44
C LEU A 143 4.64 -11.96 -8.21
N PHE A 144 5.25 -12.92 -8.54
CA PHE A 144 6.55 -12.99 -9.23
C PHE A 144 6.87 -14.47 -9.53
N VAL A 145 6.91 -14.82 -10.75
CA VAL A 145 7.35 -16.16 -11.16
C VAL A 145 8.81 -16.06 -11.58
N SER A 146 9.69 -16.64 -10.79
CA SER A 146 11.10 -16.94 -11.13
C SER A 146 11.85 -15.88 -11.96
N GLY A 147 11.88 -14.62 -11.48
CA GLY A 147 12.67 -13.56 -12.12
C GLY A 147 11.99 -12.83 -13.27
N GLU A 148 10.78 -13.22 -13.61
CA GLU A 148 9.94 -12.55 -14.60
C GLU A 148 9.22 -11.33 -13.99
N GLU A 149 8.80 -10.42 -14.84
CA GLU A 149 7.98 -9.27 -14.43
C GLU A 149 6.68 -9.72 -13.76
N VAL A 150 6.13 -8.87 -12.87
CA VAL A 150 4.78 -9.08 -12.33
C VAL A 150 3.81 -9.23 -13.50
N ASP A 151 3.18 -10.37 -13.61
CA ASP A 151 2.24 -10.69 -14.68
C ASP A 151 0.81 -10.17 -14.37
N SER A 152 0.65 -9.56 -13.22
CA SER A 152 -0.60 -8.89 -12.85
C SER A 152 -0.57 -7.44 -13.31
N PRO A 153 -1.66 -6.92 -13.88
CA PRO A 153 -1.71 -5.53 -14.34
C PRO A 153 -1.68 -4.57 -13.16
N ALA A 154 -0.97 -3.45 -13.32
CA ALA A 154 -1.13 -2.32 -12.42
C ALA A 154 -2.50 -1.67 -12.67
N ILE A 155 -3.20 -1.28 -11.60
CA ILE A 155 -4.42 -0.47 -11.74
C ILE A 155 -4.09 0.97 -12.14
N ILE A 156 -2.90 1.45 -11.77
CA ILE A 156 -2.37 2.77 -12.09
C ILE A 156 -0.87 2.64 -12.39
N ASP A 157 -0.39 3.19 -13.50
CA ASP A 157 1.04 3.26 -13.86
C ASP A 157 1.73 4.44 -13.13
N ASP A 158 1.46 4.58 -11.84
CA ASP A 158 2.02 5.60 -10.96
C ASP A 158 1.95 5.11 -9.50
N ILE A 159 2.45 5.93 -8.55
CA ILE A 159 2.60 5.56 -7.14
C ILE A 159 1.48 6.15 -6.25
N ASP A 160 1.41 5.63 -5.02
CA ASP A 160 0.65 6.16 -3.88
C ASP A 160 -0.86 6.16 -4.12
N GLY A 161 -1.38 5.07 -4.64
CA GLY A 161 -2.83 4.91 -4.80
C GLY A 161 -3.54 4.78 -3.46
N GLU A 162 -4.35 5.78 -3.11
CA GLU A 162 -5.17 5.82 -1.90
C GLU A 162 -6.65 5.64 -2.26
N PRO A 163 -7.29 4.54 -1.85
CA PRO A 163 -8.71 4.33 -2.08
C PRO A 163 -9.56 5.15 -1.11
N PHE A 164 -10.73 5.52 -1.56
CA PHE A 164 -11.74 6.22 -0.79
C PHE A 164 -13.13 5.68 -1.15
N ILE A 165 -13.92 5.36 -0.16
CA ILE A 165 -15.32 4.96 -0.34
C ILE A 165 -16.20 6.08 0.18
N ASP A 166 -17.01 6.66 -0.70
CA ASP A 166 -17.95 7.72 -0.37
C ASP A 166 -19.18 7.16 0.36
N ASP A 167 -19.97 8.04 0.97
CA ASP A 167 -21.16 7.69 1.76
C ASP A 167 -22.22 6.93 0.96
N ASP A 168 -22.28 7.13 -0.36
CA ASP A 168 -23.17 6.40 -1.27
C ASP A 168 -22.61 5.03 -1.71
N GLY A 169 -21.43 4.65 -1.21
CA GLY A 169 -20.73 3.42 -1.55
C GLY A 169 -19.90 3.50 -2.83
N THR A 170 -19.86 4.65 -3.51
CA THR A 170 -19.02 4.84 -4.69
C THR A 170 -17.53 4.81 -4.28
N GLY A 171 -16.74 3.98 -4.95
CA GLY A 171 -15.30 3.93 -4.74
C GLY A 171 -14.55 4.89 -5.64
N TYR A 172 -13.54 5.50 -5.10
CA TYR A 172 -12.57 6.33 -5.79
C TYR A 172 -11.16 5.90 -5.43
N ILE A 173 -10.20 6.25 -6.27
CA ILE A 173 -8.78 6.13 -5.97
C ILE A 173 -8.07 7.43 -6.35
N PHE A 174 -7.19 7.89 -5.47
CA PHE A 174 -6.39 9.09 -5.63
C PHE A 174 -4.92 8.70 -5.66
N TRP A 175 -4.09 9.41 -6.45
CA TRP A 175 -2.67 9.11 -6.51
C TRP A 175 -1.82 10.34 -6.83
N ARG A 176 -0.54 10.15 -6.88
CA ARG A 176 0.46 11.20 -7.13
C ARG A 176 -0.01 12.23 -8.17
N ARG A 177 0.37 13.50 -7.97
CA ARG A 177 0.03 14.65 -8.81
C ARG A 177 -1.45 14.99 -8.82
N ARG A 178 -2.17 14.65 -7.75
CA ARG A 178 -3.62 14.94 -7.58
C ARG A 178 -4.52 14.28 -8.63
N ASN A 179 -4.11 13.16 -9.15
CA ASN A 179 -4.96 12.39 -10.04
C ASN A 179 -6.01 11.62 -9.24
N ALA A 180 -7.14 11.41 -9.84
CA ALA A 180 -8.24 10.64 -9.28
C ALA A 180 -9.02 9.91 -10.38
N ALA A 181 -9.61 8.77 -10.02
CA ALA A 181 -10.57 8.06 -10.85
C ALA A 181 -11.60 7.34 -9.98
N ARG A 182 -12.71 6.96 -10.57
CA ARG A 182 -13.64 6.03 -9.92
C ARG A 182 -13.05 4.61 -9.96
N LEU A 183 -13.36 3.85 -8.92
CA LEU A 183 -13.13 2.40 -8.91
C LEU A 183 -14.36 1.69 -9.48
N SER A 184 -14.13 0.63 -10.21
CA SER A 184 -15.16 -0.31 -10.63
C SER A 184 -15.92 -0.91 -9.45
N ALA A 185 -17.08 -1.49 -9.70
CA ALA A 185 -17.90 -2.09 -8.64
C ALA A 185 -17.15 -3.20 -7.88
N ASP A 186 -16.32 -3.97 -8.55
CA ASP A 186 -15.50 -5.05 -7.96
C ASP A 186 -14.21 -4.54 -7.26
N ARG A 187 -13.93 -3.23 -7.31
CA ARG A 187 -12.75 -2.59 -6.73
C ARG A 187 -11.39 -2.99 -7.33
N LEU A 188 -11.40 -3.67 -8.47
CA LEU A 188 -10.17 -4.20 -9.09
C LEU A 188 -9.65 -3.34 -10.24
N HIS A 189 -10.50 -2.46 -10.81
CA HIS A 189 -10.20 -1.66 -11.99
C HIS A 189 -10.61 -0.21 -11.83
N LEU A 190 -10.15 0.65 -12.72
CA LEU A 190 -10.71 2.00 -12.86
C LEU A 190 -12.01 1.94 -13.67
N ASP A 191 -12.99 2.76 -13.26
CA ASP A 191 -14.25 3.00 -13.97
C ASP A 191 -14.22 4.38 -14.62
N GLY A 192 -13.74 4.44 -15.86
CA GLY A 192 -13.58 5.66 -16.63
C GLY A 192 -12.19 6.26 -16.62
N GLU A 193 -12.05 7.41 -17.29
CA GLU A 193 -10.78 8.10 -17.45
C GLU A 193 -10.36 8.86 -16.19
N PRO A 194 -9.07 8.83 -15.84
CA PRO A 194 -8.54 9.63 -14.75
C PRO A 194 -8.70 11.13 -14.97
N VAL A 195 -8.89 11.86 -13.88
CA VAL A 195 -8.94 13.33 -13.86
C VAL A 195 -7.84 13.87 -12.94
N THR A 196 -7.32 15.05 -13.28
CA THR A 196 -6.41 15.78 -12.39
C THR A 196 -7.19 16.85 -11.63
N LEU A 197 -7.19 16.76 -10.31
CA LEU A 197 -7.91 17.67 -9.44
C LEU A 197 -7.22 19.05 -9.41
N LYS A 198 -8.03 20.10 -9.49
CA LYS A 198 -7.57 21.48 -9.29
C LYS A 198 -7.58 21.81 -7.81
N THR A 199 -6.46 22.23 -7.28
CA THR A 199 -6.32 22.65 -5.88
C THR A 199 -5.81 24.08 -5.79
N ALA A 200 -6.06 24.75 -4.67
CA ALA A 200 -5.57 26.12 -4.44
C ALA A 200 -4.05 26.20 -4.42
N ARG A 201 -3.37 25.16 -3.92
CA ARG A 201 -1.91 25.05 -3.98
C ARG A 201 -1.51 24.32 -5.25
N GLN A 202 -0.54 24.87 -5.97
CA GLN A 202 0.14 24.24 -7.08
C GLN A 202 1.43 23.57 -6.57
N GLY A 203 1.97 22.65 -7.34
CA GLY A 203 3.24 21.98 -7.05
C GLY A 203 3.09 20.46 -6.98
N TYR A 204 4.19 19.82 -6.66
CA TYR A 204 4.27 18.37 -6.51
C TYR A 204 3.44 17.90 -5.31
N SER A 205 2.78 16.77 -5.45
CA SER A 205 2.02 16.11 -4.38
C SER A 205 2.05 14.59 -4.56
N GLU A 206 2.25 13.89 -3.48
CA GLU A 206 2.19 12.45 -3.34
C GLU A 206 1.64 12.11 -1.95
N GLY A 207 1.41 10.83 -1.65
CA GLY A 207 0.90 10.40 -0.35
C GLY A 207 -0.47 11.01 -0.03
N LEU A 208 -1.37 11.03 -1.01
CA LEU A 208 -2.71 11.62 -0.84
C LEU A 208 -3.54 10.78 0.12
N SER A 209 -4.25 11.44 1.03
CA SER A 209 -5.23 10.81 1.91
C SER A 209 -6.51 11.65 1.96
N LEU A 210 -7.66 10.99 1.98
CA LEU A 210 -8.97 11.62 2.11
C LEU A 210 -9.67 11.14 3.37
N ILE A 211 -10.41 12.09 3.96
CA ILE A 211 -11.32 11.83 5.08
C ILE A 211 -12.67 12.50 4.80
N HIS A 212 -13.73 11.95 5.34
CA HIS A 212 -15.06 12.58 5.38
C HIS A 212 -15.08 13.74 6.36
#